data_c8629ba8a329b284823ac849dceb5705
#
_entry.id   c8629ba8a329b284823ac849dceb5705
#
_cell.length_a   1.000
_cell.length_b   1.000
_cell.length_c   1.000
_cell.angle_alpha   90.00
_cell.angle_beta   90.00
_cell.angle_gamma   90.00
#
_symmetry.space_group_name_H-M   'P 1'
#
loop_
_entity.id
_entity.type
_entity.pdbx_description
1 polymer ?
#
loop_
_entity_poly.entity_id
_entity_poly.type
_entity_poly.pdbx_seq_one_letter_code
_entity_poly.pdbx_strand_id
1 'polypeptide(L)'
;ALTTTSTDAITMTVNAEASSAATQASDLVSLNGKTNQVITMTAVTKVSGSYADLLDVYVTNAGQYNGEGDEAVTITGTVTAAQADAIADVTSGVVTATIDADTASALNAALSDAQVNAYTLTISAGSAVATDLTSLDSKTSVAVNAAAVTVITGSATEVAAAYAANPTTGITGLGNENVTITGTTVATLAELKAINNATSGTITLNAQSISADYSGLAADVKAAFAGITTQTGKITLTDASVSVTDINTVAGVTSGEVTATVTSAAASVLNALTTTSTDAITMTVNAEAASAATLAADLVSLNGKTNQVI
;
A
#
# COMPACT_ATOMS: atom_id res chain seq x y z
N ALA A 1 4.93 -46.71 25.38
CA ALA A 1 4.36 -45.52 26.08
C ALA A 1 4.74 -45.59 27.55
N LEU A 2 5.23 -44.49 28.15
CA LEU A 2 5.50 -44.37 29.58
C LEU A 2 4.17 -44.35 30.33
N THR A 3 4.11 -45.09 31.44
CA THR A 3 2.95 -45.15 32.32
C THR A 3 3.10 -44.28 33.59
N THR A 4 4.22 -43.51 33.65
CA THR A 4 4.55 -42.61 34.76
C THR A 4 3.65 -41.37 34.79
N THR A 5 3.68 -40.64 35.86
CA THR A 5 2.86 -39.46 36.12
C THR A 5 3.74 -38.25 36.44
N SER A 6 3.16 -37.08 36.52
CA SER A 6 3.85 -35.82 36.88
C SER A 6 4.47 -35.81 38.29
N THR A 7 4.33 -36.87 39.08
CA THR A 7 4.98 -37.02 40.40
C THR A 7 6.27 -37.85 40.30
N ASP A 8 6.55 -38.48 39.17
CA ASP A 8 7.72 -39.34 38.99
C ASP A 8 8.95 -38.53 38.58
N ALA A 9 10.13 -38.87 39.11
CA ALA A 9 11.37 -38.16 38.81
C ALA A 9 12.11 -38.84 37.63
N ILE A 10 11.61 -38.62 36.42
CA ILE A 10 12.14 -39.17 35.19
C ILE A 10 12.86 -38.05 34.41
N THR A 11 14.16 -38.15 34.25
CA THR A 11 14.93 -37.23 33.37
C THR A 11 14.65 -37.56 31.89
N MET A 12 14.23 -36.58 31.12
CA MET A 12 13.92 -36.72 29.70
C MET A 12 14.73 -35.72 28.87
N THR A 13 15.21 -36.21 27.71
CA THR A 13 15.80 -35.36 26.67
C THR A 13 15.07 -35.63 25.38
N VAL A 14 14.60 -34.56 24.75
CA VAL A 14 13.98 -34.59 23.42
C VAL A 14 15.08 -34.34 22.40
N ASN A 15 15.25 -35.26 21.48
CA ASN A 15 16.18 -35.11 20.37
C ASN A 15 15.50 -34.35 19.22
N ALA A 16 16.33 -33.72 18.37
CA ALA A 16 15.84 -33.14 17.12
C ALA A 16 15.13 -34.21 16.28
N GLU A 17 14.00 -33.87 15.72
CA GLU A 17 13.32 -34.69 14.72
C GLU A 17 14.16 -34.81 13.44
N ALA A 18 13.81 -35.76 12.59
CA ALA A 18 14.46 -35.86 11.27
C ALA A 18 14.35 -34.56 10.51
N SER A 19 15.34 -34.18 9.74
CA SER A 19 15.73 -32.84 9.25
C SER A 19 14.65 -31.91 8.65
N SER A 20 13.43 -32.37 8.48
CA SER A 20 12.30 -31.52 8.01
C SER A 20 11.08 -31.53 8.95
N ALA A 21 11.03 -32.44 9.92
CA ALA A 21 9.90 -32.55 10.85
C ALA A 21 10.06 -31.55 12.01
N ALA A 22 8.93 -31.12 12.56
CA ALA A 22 8.86 -30.33 13.77
C ALA A 22 8.45 -31.24 14.95
N THR A 23 9.02 -31.02 16.13
CA THR A 23 8.56 -31.61 17.37
C THR A 23 7.13 -31.14 17.64
N GLN A 24 6.22 -32.06 17.98
CA GLN A 24 4.84 -31.66 18.25
C GLN A 24 4.71 -31.11 19.67
N ALA A 25 4.13 -29.92 19.82
CA ALA A 25 3.89 -29.32 21.13
C ALA A 25 3.02 -30.21 22.04
N SER A 26 2.02 -30.88 21.46
CA SER A 26 1.18 -31.84 22.19
C SER A 26 1.97 -33.03 22.79
N ASP A 27 3.05 -33.45 22.14
CA ASP A 27 3.92 -34.50 22.67
C ASP A 27 4.76 -33.96 23.83
N LEU A 28 5.26 -32.72 23.74
CA LEU A 28 5.97 -32.04 24.83
C LEU A 28 5.05 -31.90 26.05
N VAL A 29 3.81 -31.43 25.88
CA VAL A 29 2.79 -31.35 26.92
C VAL A 29 2.51 -32.74 27.55
N SER A 30 2.41 -33.77 26.70
CA SER A 30 2.21 -35.16 27.18
C SER A 30 3.43 -35.66 27.97
N LEU A 31 4.66 -35.32 27.57
CA LEU A 31 5.88 -35.69 28.31
C LEU A 31 5.95 -34.96 29.66
N ASN A 32 5.59 -33.67 29.71
CA ASN A 32 5.53 -32.92 30.96
C ASN A 32 4.59 -33.56 31.98
N GLY A 33 3.46 -34.14 31.53
CA GLY A 33 2.56 -34.92 32.36
C GLY A 33 3.13 -36.26 32.87
N LYS A 34 4.37 -36.65 32.49
CA LYS A 34 5.00 -37.93 32.88
C LYS A 34 6.17 -37.78 33.84
N THR A 35 6.57 -36.55 34.17
CA THR A 35 7.71 -36.32 35.08
C THR A 35 7.54 -35.03 35.87
N ASN A 36 8.20 -34.93 37.01
CA ASN A 36 8.40 -33.68 37.77
C ASN A 36 9.78 -33.05 37.51
N GLN A 37 10.57 -33.61 36.55
CA GLN A 37 11.89 -33.08 36.21
C GLN A 37 11.76 -32.22 34.97
N VAL A 38 12.69 -31.26 34.84
CA VAL A 38 12.81 -30.42 33.64
C VAL A 38 13.15 -31.30 32.44
N ILE A 39 12.45 -31.08 31.34
CA ILE A 39 12.65 -31.78 30.07
C ILE A 39 13.67 -30.98 29.27
N THR A 40 14.76 -31.61 28.84
CA THR A 40 15.78 -30.97 28.02
C THR A 40 15.38 -31.08 26.54
N MET A 41 15.32 -29.94 25.84
CA MET A 41 14.98 -29.87 24.41
C MET A 41 15.99 -29.02 23.59
N THR A 42 17.21 -28.86 24.07
CA THR A 42 18.28 -28.06 23.43
C THR A 42 18.65 -28.52 22.01
N ALA A 43 18.24 -29.70 21.57
CA ALA A 43 18.44 -30.19 20.22
C ALA A 43 17.24 -29.92 19.29
N VAL A 44 16.11 -29.45 19.84
CA VAL A 44 14.90 -29.13 19.07
C VAL A 44 15.13 -27.79 18.37
N THR A 45 14.88 -27.72 17.08
CA THR A 45 15.04 -26.50 16.27
C THR A 45 13.73 -26.05 15.65
N LYS A 46 12.68 -26.88 15.73
CA LYS A 46 11.35 -26.61 15.20
C LYS A 46 10.28 -27.21 16.09
N VAL A 47 9.26 -26.44 16.43
CA VAL A 47 8.10 -26.89 17.16
C VAL A 47 6.83 -26.56 16.37
N SER A 48 5.85 -27.47 16.37
CA SER A 48 4.55 -27.26 15.74
C SER A 48 3.43 -27.72 16.64
N GLY A 49 2.33 -26.97 16.69
CA GLY A 49 1.18 -27.36 17.50
C GLY A 49 0.05 -26.35 17.45
N SER A 50 -1.03 -26.67 18.17
CA SER A 50 -2.09 -25.70 18.42
C SER A 50 -1.57 -24.54 19.27
N TYR A 51 -2.23 -23.39 19.19
CA TYR A 51 -1.89 -22.26 20.07
C TYR A 51 -1.91 -22.67 21.56
N ALA A 52 -2.89 -23.48 21.98
CA ALA A 52 -3.02 -23.93 23.38
C ALA A 52 -1.82 -24.77 23.84
N ASP A 53 -1.36 -25.70 23.00
CA ASP A 53 -0.20 -26.54 23.33
C ASP A 53 1.09 -25.73 23.34
N LEU A 54 1.25 -24.80 22.38
CA LEU A 54 2.41 -23.90 22.32
C LEU A 54 2.44 -22.95 23.52
N LEU A 55 1.28 -22.37 23.90
CA LEU A 55 1.16 -21.54 25.10
C LEU A 55 1.53 -22.32 26.38
N ASP A 56 1.15 -23.60 26.45
CA ASP A 56 1.54 -24.46 27.56
C ASP A 56 3.06 -24.62 27.64
N VAL A 57 3.72 -24.95 26.52
CA VAL A 57 5.16 -25.16 26.46
C VAL A 57 5.96 -23.89 26.74
N TYR A 58 5.63 -22.79 26.06
CA TYR A 58 6.49 -21.60 26.06
C TYR A 58 6.14 -20.57 27.14
N VAL A 59 4.93 -20.63 27.71
CA VAL A 59 4.45 -19.61 28.65
C VAL A 59 4.02 -20.24 29.97
N THR A 60 3.01 -21.14 29.93
CA THR A 60 2.39 -21.63 31.17
C THR A 60 3.33 -22.52 31.98
N ASN A 61 4.03 -23.42 31.30
CA ASN A 61 4.95 -24.40 31.88
C ASN A 61 6.41 -24.21 31.36
N ALA A 62 6.81 -23.01 30.94
CA ALA A 62 8.14 -22.73 30.42
C ALA A 62 9.26 -23.22 31.34
N GLY A 63 9.11 -23.10 32.67
CA GLY A 63 10.07 -23.62 33.66
C GLY A 63 10.22 -25.16 33.74
N GLN A 64 9.38 -25.90 32.99
CA GLN A 64 9.43 -27.38 32.93
C GLN A 64 10.26 -27.83 31.70
N TYR A 65 10.71 -26.90 30.86
CA TYR A 65 11.54 -27.16 29.69
C TYR A 65 12.86 -26.42 29.80
N ASN A 66 13.87 -26.89 29.10
CA ASN A 66 15.18 -26.26 29.06
C ASN A 66 15.73 -26.31 27.64
N GLY A 67 16.11 -25.15 27.13
CA GLY A 67 16.61 -24.98 25.77
C GLY A 67 15.51 -24.64 24.75
N GLU A 68 14.40 -24.07 25.22
CA GLU A 68 13.35 -23.42 24.42
C GLU A 68 13.70 -21.93 24.16
N GLY A 69 13.05 -21.35 23.13
CA GLY A 69 13.08 -19.91 22.86
C GLY A 69 13.91 -19.49 21.66
N ASP A 70 14.47 -20.46 20.89
CA ASP A 70 15.18 -20.18 19.62
C ASP A 70 14.67 -21.02 18.44
N GLU A 71 13.64 -21.84 18.67
CA GLU A 71 13.04 -22.67 17.64
C GLU A 71 12.18 -21.90 16.67
N ALA A 72 12.16 -22.32 15.42
CA ALA A 72 11.10 -21.95 14.49
C ALA A 72 9.78 -22.59 14.92
N VAL A 73 8.73 -21.79 15.09
CA VAL A 73 7.43 -22.27 15.58
C VAL A 73 6.38 -22.21 14.49
N THR A 74 5.62 -23.29 14.31
CA THR A 74 4.45 -23.30 13.42
C THR A 74 3.17 -23.47 14.26
N ILE A 75 2.33 -22.44 14.27
CA ILE A 75 1.01 -22.50 14.90
C ILE A 75 0.04 -23.15 13.89
N THR A 76 -0.56 -24.26 14.28
CA THR A 76 -1.52 -24.98 13.43
C THR A 76 -2.94 -24.42 13.62
N GLY A 77 -3.69 -24.38 12.50
CA GLY A 77 -4.99 -23.74 12.46
C GLY A 77 -4.91 -22.23 12.28
N THR A 78 -6.06 -21.56 12.36
CA THR A 78 -6.15 -20.10 12.30
C THR A 78 -6.21 -19.53 13.71
N VAL A 79 -5.47 -18.45 13.94
CA VAL A 79 -5.35 -17.80 15.27
C VAL A 79 -5.53 -16.29 15.14
N THR A 80 -5.82 -15.64 16.26
CA THR A 80 -5.84 -14.16 16.31
C THR A 80 -4.42 -13.60 16.20
N ALA A 81 -4.29 -12.36 15.76
CA ALA A 81 -3.00 -11.67 15.72
C ALA A 81 -2.31 -11.65 17.09
N ALA A 82 -3.05 -11.36 18.17
CA ALA A 82 -2.52 -11.36 19.52
C ALA A 82 -2.03 -12.75 20.00
N GLN A 83 -2.63 -13.82 19.52
CA GLN A 83 -2.17 -15.18 19.83
C GLN A 83 -0.86 -15.51 19.10
N ALA A 84 -0.73 -15.09 17.84
CA ALA A 84 0.50 -15.26 17.09
C ALA A 84 1.65 -14.44 17.69
N ASP A 85 1.38 -13.18 18.05
CA ASP A 85 2.30 -12.26 18.71
C ASP A 85 2.82 -12.82 20.06
N ALA A 86 1.92 -13.36 20.88
CA ALA A 86 2.29 -13.95 22.17
C ALA A 86 3.26 -15.14 22.05
N ILE A 87 3.24 -15.86 20.92
CA ILE A 87 4.23 -16.92 20.64
C ILE A 87 5.52 -16.31 20.06
N ALA A 88 5.42 -15.27 19.24
CA ALA A 88 6.60 -14.59 18.70
C ALA A 88 7.42 -13.89 19.78
N ASP A 89 6.79 -13.41 20.84
CA ASP A 89 7.46 -12.78 21.99
C ASP A 89 8.32 -13.76 22.82
N VAL A 90 8.09 -15.06 22.69
CA VAL A 90 8.78 -16.09 23.51
C VAL A 90 9.77 -16.95 22.72
N THR A 91 9.92 -16.70 21.42
CA THR A 91 10.97 -17.34 20.58
C THR A 91 11.67 -16.31 19.71
N SER A 92 12.96 -16.52 19.50
CA SER A 92 13.73 -15.76 18.50
C SER A 92 13.70 -16.40 17.11
N GLY A 93 13.11 -17.57 16.99
CA GLY A 93 12.89 -18.26 15.73
C GLY A 93 11.68 -17.73 14.97
N VAL A 94 11.63 -17.99 13.66
CA VAL A 94 10.49 -17.53 12.83
C VAL A 94 9.19 -18.22 13.24
N VAL A 95 8.16 -17.44 13.51
CA VAL A 95 6.79 -17.94 13.76
C VAL A 95 6.02 -17.97 12.43
N THR A 96 5.48 -19.15 12.10
CA THR A 96 4.57 -19.35 10.97
C THR A 96 3.15 -19.50 11.49
N ALA A 97 2.23 -18.66 11.01
CA ALA A 97 0.82 -18.71 11.41
C ALA A 97 -0.12 -18.22 10.30
N THR A 98 -1.33 -18.77 10.26
CA THR A 98 -2.46 -18.18 9.53
C THR A 98 -3.27 -17.36 10.53
N ILE A 99 -3.42 -16.06 10.28
CA ILE A 99 -4.07 -15.13 11.18
C ILE A 99 -5.50 -14.85 10.71
N ASP A 100 -6.45 -14.76 11.65
CA ASP A 100 -7.82 -14.36 11.38
C ASP A 100 -7.84 -13.03 10.63
N ALA A 101 -8.69 -12.92 9.60
CA ALA A 101 -8.84 -11.68 8.85
C ALA A 101 -9.40 -10.56 9.73
N ASP A 102 -8.75 -9.40 9.69
CA ASP A 102 -9.18 -8.20 10.43
C ASP A 102 -8.79 -6.94 9.66
N THR A 103 -9.13 -5.75 10.17
CA THR A 103 -8.70 -4.48 9.59
C THR A 103 -7.18 -4.33 9.66
N ALA A 104 -6.60 -3.61 8.70
CA ALA A 104 -5.15 -3.36 8.70
C ALA A 104 -4.68 -2.74 10.03
N SER A 105 -5.46 -1.81 10.58
CA SER A 105 -5.13 -1.15 11.86
C SER A 105 -5.16 -2.11 13.04
N ALA A 106 -6.17 -3.01 13.14
CA ALA A 106 -6.26 -3.98 14.22
C ALA A 106 -5.10 -5.00 14.15
N LEU A 107 -4.81 -5.53 12.96
CA LEU A 107 -3.69 -6.44 12.77
C LEU A 107 -2.34 -5.76 13.09
N ASN A 108 -2.15 -4.53 12.61
CA ASN A 108 -0.91 -3.78 12.84
C ASN A 108 -0.70 -3.46 14.33
N ALA A 109 -1.78 -3.14 15.06
CA ALA A 109 -1.72 -2.87 16.50
C ALA A 109 -1.47 -4.13 17.34
N ALA A 110 -1.94 -5.29 16.89
CA ALA A 110 -1.81 -6.55 17.60
C ALA A 110 -0.52 -7.32 17.33
N LEU A 111 0.14 -7.05 16.20
CA LEU A 111 1.44 -7.64 15.83
C LEU A 111 2.54 -6.63 16.15
N SER A 112 3.14 -6.78 17.33
CA SER A 112 4.15 -5.82 17.85
C SER A 112 5.58 -6.30 17.72
N ASP A 113 5.78 -7.53 17.29
CA ASP A 113 7.09 -8.20 17.21
C ASP A 113 8.07 -7.46 16.28
N ALA A 114 9.32 -7.38 16.75
CA ALA A 114 10.40 -6.71 16.03
C ALA A 114 11.04 -7.58 14.93
N GLN A 115 10.68 -8.86 14.85
CA GLN A 115 11.22 -9.78 13.87
C GLN A 115 10.25 -10.04 12.71
N VAL A 116 10.80 -10.38 11.54
CA VAL A 116 9.99 -10.76 10.37
C VAL A 116 9.57 -12.22 10.52
N ASN A 117 8.28 -12.44 10.67
CA ASN A 117 7.67 -13.76 10.79
C ASN A 117 7.09 -14.25 9.44
N ALA A 118 6.54 -15.45 9.41
CA ALA A 118 5.87 -16.01 8.23
C ALA A 118 4.35 -16.03 8.44
N TYR A 119 3.75 -14.85 8.64
CA TYR A 119 2.31 -14.71 8.86
C TYR A 119 1.55 -14.64 7.54
N THR A 120 0.52 -15.46 7.41
CA THR A 120 -0.48 -15.30 6.35
C THR A 120 -1.52 -14.29 6.84
N LEU A 121 -1.48 -13.06 6.28
CA LEU A 121 -2.35 -11.95 6.65
C LEU A 121 -3.39 -11.70 5.56
N THR A 122 -4.65 -11.56 5.97
CA THR A 122 -5.76 -11.13 5.09
C THR A 122 -6.44 -9.92 5.71
N ILE A 123 -6.46 -8.81 4.95
CA ILE A 123 -7.14 -7.59 5.38
C ILE A 123 -8.63 -7.73 5.09
N SER A 124 -9.46 -7.46 6.09
CA SER A 124 -10.92 -7.47 5.94
C SER A 124 -11.41 -6.32 5.05
N ALA A 125 -12.64 -6.45 4.53
CA ALA A 125 -13.25 -5.44 3.69
C ALA A 125 -13.41 -4.10 4.41
N GLY A 126 -13.20 -3.00 3.67
CA GLY A 126 -13.37 -1.65 4.20
C GLY A 126 -12.22 -0.72 3.89
N SER A 127 -12.03 0.28 4.74
CA SER A 127 -10.94 1.25 4.60
C SER A 127 -9.67 0.74 5.29
N ALA A 128 -8.52 0.96 4.64
CA ALA A 128 -7.21 0.72 5.20
C ALA A 128 -6.37 2.01 5.18
N VAL A 129 -5.59 2.24 6.24
CA VAL A 129 -4.58 3.30 6.27
C VAL A 129 -3.32 2.77 5.58
N ALA A 130 -2.76 3.57 4.68
CA ALA A 130 -1.61 3.16 3.86
C ALA A 130 -0.39 2.75 4.71
N THR A 131 -0.13 3.48 5.80
CA THR A 131 0.96 3.16 6.73
C THR A 131 0.75 1.84 7.46
N ASP A 132 -0.49 1.46 7.78
CA ASP A 132 -0.76 0.16 8.41
C ASP A 132 -0.46 -0.98 7.43
N LEU A 133 -0.83 -0.82 6.15
CA LEU A 133 -0.53 -1.82 5.12
C LEU A 133 0.98 -2.04 4.94
N THR A 134 1.76 -0.95 4.82
CA THR A 134 3.22 -1.05 4.68
C THR A 134 3.91 -1.54 5.95
N SER A 135 3.37 -1.21 7.12
CA SER A 135 3.86 -1.74 8.39
C SER A 135 3.63 -3.25 8.49
N LEU A 136 2.44 -3.73 8.13
CA LEU A 136 2.13 -5.17 8.11
C LEU A 136 3.03 -5.94 7.13
N ASP A 137 3.29 -5.37 5.95
CA ASP A 137 4.21 -5.94 4.97
C ASP A 137 5.62 -6.14 5.57
N SER A 138 6.08 -5.19 6.40
CA SER A 138 7.38 -5.28 7.06
C SER A 138 7.46 -6.35 8.17
N LYS A 139 6.33 -6.82 8.71
CA LYS A 139 6.23 -7.80 9.79
C LYS A 139 6.15 -9.24 9.31
N THR A 140 5.93 -9.46 8.01
CA THR A 140 5.80 -10.79 7.45
C THR A 140 6.61 -11.00 6.18
N SER A 141 7.12 -12.21 6.00
CA SER A 141 7.76 -12.65 4.76
C SER A 141 6.75 -13.19 3.72
N VAL A 142 5.47 -13.24 4.07
CA VAL A 142 4.38 -13.70 3.20
C VAL A 142 3.60 -12.48 2.71
N ALA A 143 3.24 -12.46 1.43
CA ALA A 143 2.50 -11.34 0.86
C ALA A 143 1.18 -11.07 1.62
N VAL A 144 0.94 -9.80 1.98
CA VAL A 144 -0.28 -9.35 2.65
C VAL A 144 -1.42 -9.32 1.63
N ASN A 145 -2.49 -10.06 1.88
CA ASN A 145 -3.67 -10.06 1.01
C ASN A 145 -4.60 -8.89 1.36
N ALA A 146 -4.64 -7.87 0.50
CA ALA A 146 -5.48 -6.68 0.62
C ALA A 146 -6.65 -6.64 -0.39
N ALA A 147 -6.98 -7.77 -1.04
CA ALA A 147 -7.99 -7.81 -2.11
C ALA A 147 -9.41 -7.37 -1.70
N ALA A 148 -9.72 -7.37 -0.41
CA ALA A 148 -11.01 -6.93 0.11
C ALA A 148 -11.03 -5.43 0.51
N VAL A 149 -9.91 -4.72 0.47
CA VAL A 149 -9.83 -3.29 0.76
C VAL A 149 -10.61 -2.53 -0.31
N THR A 150 -11.44 -1.58 0.09
CA THR A 150 -12.26 -0.77 -0.83
C THR A 150 -11.85 0.71 -0.84
N VAL A 151 -11.16 1.16 0.20
CA VAL A 151 -10.65 2.54 0.31
C VAL A 151 -9.26 2.52 0.93
N ILE A 152 -8.31 3.24 0.35
CA ILE A 152 -7.01 3.51 0.97
C ILE A 152 -6.95 4.97 1.39
N THR A 153 -6.51 5.22 2.63
CA THR A 153 -6.35 6.57 3.18
C THR A 153 -4.91 6.82 3.61
N GLY A 154 -4.43 8.04 3.45
CA GLY A 154 -3.08 8.44 3.85
C GLY A 154 -2.63 9.71 3.14
N SER A 155 -1.42 10.21 3.43
CA SER A 155 -0.77 11.20 2.58
C SER A 155 -0.46 10.61 1.20
N ALA A 156 -0.23 11.45 0.20
CA ALA A 156 0.11 10.96 -1.15
C ALA A 156 1.37 10.08 -1.14
N THR A 157 2.37 10.45 -0.34
CA THR A 157 3.60 9.66 -0.17
C THR A 157 3.31 8.27 0.40
N GLU A 158 2.50 8.17 1.45
CA GLU A 158 2.15 6.89 2.09
C GLU A 158 1.33 5.99 1.16
N VAL A 159 0.35 6.57 0.48
CA VAL A 159 -0.48 5.82 -0.48
C VAL A 159 0.36 5.34 -1.67
N ALA A 160 1.23 6.19 -2.22
CA ALA A 160 2.14 5.79 -3.29
C ALA A 160 3.08 4.67 -2.85
N ALA A 161 3.58 4.71 -1.60
CA ALA A 161 4.42 3.65 -1.03
C ALA A 161 3.66 2.32 -0.89
N ALA A 162 2.39 2.35 -0.45
CA ALA A 162 1.57 1.13 -0.35
C ALA A 162 1.35 0.47 -1.72
N TYR A 163 1.12 1.26 -2.78
CA TYR A 163 1.02 0.73 -4.15
C TYR A 163 2.37 0.28 -4.73
N ALA A 164 3.47 0.92 -4.31
CA ALA A 164 4.81 0.55 -4.76
C ALA A 164 5.34 -0.74 -4.11
N ALA A 165 4.69 -1.23 -3.04
CA ALA A 165 5.03 -2.51 -2.44
C ALA A 165 4.95 -3.63 -3.49
N ASN A 166 5.93 -4.52 -3.48
CA ASN A 166 6.03 -5.58 -4.50
C ASN A 166 4.76 -6.46 -4.48
N PRO A 167 3.97 -6.49 -5.57
CA PRO A 167 2.69 -7.21 -5.59
C PRO A 167 2.82 -8.74 -5.48
N THR A 168 4.02 -9.30 -5.56
CA THR A 168 4.25 -10.74 -5.43
C THR A 168 4.75 -11.17 -4.06
N THR A 169 5.42 -10.30 -3.33
CA THR A 169 6.01 -10.59 -2.00
C THR A 169 5.59 -9.61 -0.92
N GLY A 170 5.04 -8.45 -1.29
CA GLY A 170 4.56 -7.41 -0.39
C GLY A 170 3.04 -7.39 -0.27
N ILE A 171 2.38 -6.32 -0.72
CA ILE A 171 0.93 -6.15 -0.62
C ILE A 171 0.26 -6.56 -1.93
N THR A 172 -0.62 -7.56 -1.88
CA THR A 172 -1.31 -8.08 -3.07
C THR A 172 -2.80 -7.71 -3.06
N GLY A 173 -3.40 -7.70 -4.26
CA GLY A 173 -4.84 -7.50 -4.44
C GLY A 173 -5.30 -6.04 -4.46
N LEU A 174 -4.37 -5.07 -4.45
CA LEU A 174 -4.68 -3.66 -4.68
C LEU A 174 -4.81 -3.35 -6.18
N GLY A 175 -5.58 -2.29 -6.52
CA GLY A 175 -5.70 -1.79 -7.91
C GLY A 175 -7.08 -1.30 -8.31
N ASN A 176 -8.08 -1.36 -7.42
CA ASN A 176 -9.45 -0.91 -7.69
C ASN A 176 -10.08 -0.12 -6.53
N GLU A 177 -9.31 0.15 -5.48
CA GLU A 177 -9.76 0.89 -4.31
C GLU A 177 -9.91 2.38 -4.61
N ASN A 178 -10.89 3.01 -3.98
CA ASN A 178 -10.91 4.46 -3.88
C ASN A 178 -9.76 4.95 -3.01
N VAL A 179 -9.21 6.10 -3.35
CA VAL A 179 -8.14 6.72 -2.57
C VAL A 179 -8.63 8.04 -1.98
N THR A 180 -8.35 8.25 -0.70
CA THR A 180 -8.55 9.54 -0.04
C THR A 180 -7.23 10.05 0.48
N ILE A 181 -6.69 11.08 -0.18
CA ILE A 181 -5.49 11.76 0.29
C ILE A 181 -5.82 12.61 1.52
N THR A 182 -5.12 12.35 2.61
CA THR A 182 -5.31 13.00 3.91
C THR A 182 -4.12 13.87 4.30
N GLY A 183 -4.22 14.54 5.43
CA GLY A 183 -3.15 15.42 5.93
C GLY A 183 -3.14 16.79 5.26
N THR A 184 -2.07 17.55 5.52
CA THR A 184 -1.92 18.96 5.08
C THR A 184 -0.79 19.16 4.07
N THR A 185 -0.08 18.11 3.69
CA THR A 185 0.98 18.17 2.67
C THR A 185 0.35 18.15 1.28
N VAL A 186 0.82 19.02 0.40
CA VAL A 186 0.45 19.02 -1.01
C VAL A 186 1.03 17.77 -1.67
N ALA A 187 0.19 17.00 -2.35
CA ALA A 187 0.62 15.88 -3.16
C ALA A 187 1.45 16.39 -4.35
N THR A 188 2.56 15.76 -4.64
CA THR A 188 3.35 16.08 -5.84
C THR A 188 2.71 15.48 -7.10
N LEU A 189 3.02 16.06 -8.26
CA LEU A 189 2.55 15.55 -9.55
C LEU A 189 3.00 14.08 -9.77
N ALA A 190 4.20 13.74 -9.32
CA ALA A 190 4.74 12.38 -9.44
C ALA A 190 3.98 11.37 -8.58
N GLU A 191 3.64 11.73 -7.34
CA GLU A 191 2.84 10.89 -6.44
C GLU A 191 1.42 10.69 -6.99
N LEU A 192 0.76 11.76 -7.41
CA LEU A 192 -0.58 11.66 -8.00
C LEU A 192 -0.60 10.78 -9.25
N LYS A 193 0.40 10.93 -10.12
CA LYS A 193 0.57 10.07 -11.30
C LYS A 193 0.79 8.60 -10.91
N ALA A 194 1.62 8.34 -9.90
CA ALA A 194 1.88 6.98 -9.42
C ALA A 194 0.61 6.34 -8.85
N ILE A 195 -0.14 7.07 -8.03
CA ILE A 195 -1.40 6.61 -7.43
C ILE A 195 -2.45 6.37 -8.52
N ASN A 196 -2.63 7.32 -9.44
CA ASN A 196 -3.64 7.23 -10.49
C ASN A 196 -3.37 6.08 -11.48
N ASN A 197 -2.10 5.78 -11.73
CA ASN A 197 -1.72 4.61 -12.53
C ASN A 197 -1.90 3.27 -11.80
N ALA A 198 -1.98 3.29 -10.47
CA ALA A 198 -2.03 2.09 -9.65
C ALA A 198 -3.46 1.65 -9.30
N THR A 199 -4.44 2.55 -9.34
CA THR A 199 -5.85 2.20 -9.06
C THR A 199 -6.79 2.63 -10.18
N SER A 200 -7.85 1.87 -10.39
CA SER A 200 -9.00 2.26 -11.22
C SER A 200 -10.11 2.95 -10.41
N GLY A 201 -9.95 3.06 -9.08
CA GLY A 201 -10.88 3.74 -8.20
C GLY A 201 -10.79 5.27 -8.28
N THR A 202 -11.70 5.96 -7.59
CA THR A 202 -11.69 7.43 -7.54
C THR A 202 -10.65 7.93 -6.55
N ILE A 203 -10.00 9.07 -6.90
CA ILE A 203 -9.03 9.74 -6.04
C ILE A 203 -9.64 11.05 -5.51
N THR A 204 -9.73 11.17 -4.19
CA THR A 204 -10.14 12.38 -3.50
C THR A 204 -8.91 13.08 -2.95
N LEU A 205 -8.68 14.32 -3.36
CA LEU A 205 -7.54 15.11 -2.91
C LEU A 205 -7.84 15.79 -1.57
N ASN A 206 -6.80 16.05 -0.77
CA ASN A 206 -6.90 16.94 0.38
C ASN A 206 -7.04 18.42 -0.06
N ALA A 207 -7.48 19.29 0.84
CA ALA A 207 -7.75 20.69 0.53
C ALA A 207 -6.52 21.45 -0.02
N GLN A 208 -5.33 21.12 0.48
CA GLN A 208 -4.08 21.74 0.05
C GLN A 208 -3.73 21.35 -1.39
N SER A 209 -3.91 20.08 -1.76
CA SER A 209 -3.67 19.63 -3.12
C SER A 209 -4.71 20.16 -4.11
N ILE A 210 -5.97 20.34 -3.69
CA ILE A 210 -7.02 20.94 -4.52
C ILE A 210 -6.67 22.37 -4.95
N SER A 211 -6.05 23.15 -4.07
CA SER A 211 -5.73 24.56 -4.32
C SER A 211 -4.28 24.81 -4.74
N ALA A 212 -3.45 23.78 -4.77
CA ALA A 212 -2.04 23.92 -5.12
C ALA A 212 -1.83 24.18 -6.62
N ASP A 213 -0.77 24.92 -6.92
CA ASP A 213 -0.31 25.10 -8.28
C ASP A 213 0.57 23.91 -8.69
N TYR A 214 0.37 23.42 -9.92
CA TYR A 214 1.17 22.32 -10.48
C TYR A 214 1.88 22.75 -11.75
N SER A 215 3.06 22.19 -11.95
CA SER A 215 3.85 22.43 -13.14
C SER A 215 4.50 21.13 -13.64
N GLY A 216 4.41 20.84 -14.93
CA GLY A 216 4.98 19.63 -15.52
C GLY A 216 4.63 19.45 -16.99
N LEU A 217 5.07 18.33 -17.56
CA LEU A 217 4.72 17.97 -18.93
C LEU A 217 3.22 17.66 -19.03
N ALA A 218 2.60 17.99 -20.16
CA ALA A 218 1.18 17.71 -20.41
C ALA A 218 0.82 16.23 -20.19
N ALA A 219 1.71 15.31 -20.58
CA ALA A 219 1.52 13.88 -20.37
C ALA A 219 1.47 13.51 -18.89
N ASP A 220 2.32 14.11 -18.04
CA ASP A 220 2.38 13.85 -16.62
C ASP A 220 1.16 14.44 -15.89
N VAL A 221 0.77 15.66 -16.24
CA VAL A 221 -0.43 16.32 -15.70
C VAL A 221 -1.68 15.51 -16.03
N LYS A 222 -1.86 15.10 -17.29
CA LYS A 222 -3.00 14.26 -17.70
C LYS A 222 -3.04 12.94 -16.94
N ALA A 223 -1.90 12.29 -16.77
CA ALA A 223 -1.83 11.02 -16.04
C ALA A 223 -2.07 11.19 -14.54
N ALA A 224 -1.61 12.28 -13.93
CA ALA A 224 -1.79 12.57 -12.51
C ALA A 224 -3.25 12.91 -12.15
N PHE A 225 -3.94 13.61 -13.03
CA PHE A 225 -5.29 14.11 -12.79
C PHE A 225 -6.39 13.39 -13.59
N ALA A 226 -6.10 12.23 -14.19
CA ALA A 226 -7.13 11.46 -14.88
C ALA A 226 -8.30 11.14 -13.94
N GLY A 227 -9.53 11.57 -14.30
CA GLY A 227 -10.72 11.41 -13.44
C GLY A 227 -10.82 12.37 -12.24
N ILE A 228 -9.82 13.23 -11.98
CA ILE A 228 -9.87 14.26 -10.93
C ILE A 228 -10.28 15.58 -11.56
N THR A 229 -11.41 16.17 -11.10
CA THR A 229 -11.96 17.42 -11.64
C THR A 229 -12.13 18.50 -10.57
N THR A 230 -11.58 18.27 -9.38
CA THR A 230 -11.75 19.16 -8.22
C THR A 230 -10.61 20.17 -8.06
N GLN A 231 -9.59 20.13 -8.91
CA GLN A 231 -8.44 21.02 -8.88
C GLN A 231 -8.88 22.48 -9.14
N THR A 232 -8.34 23.43 -8.34
CA THR A 232 -8.65 24.86 -8.46
C THR A 232 -7.40 25.73 -8.60
N GLY A 233 -6.22 25.19 -8.33
CA GLY A 233 -4.94 25.87 -8.50
C GLY A 233 -4.53 25.98 -9.96
N LYS A 234 -3.51 26.80 -10.23
CA LYS A 234 -2.92 26.99 -11.56
C LYS A 234 -2.20 25.74 -12.05
N ILE A 235 -2.32 25.47 -13.35
CA ILE A 235 -1.52 24.42 -14.02
C ILE A 235 -0.64 25.04 -15.11
N THR A 236 0.67 24.83 -15.00
CA THR A 236 1.65 25.29 -15.97
C THR A 236 2.23 24.10 -16.74
N LEU A 237 2.00 24.03 -18.05
CA LEU A 237 2.61 23.02 -18.92
C LEU A 237 4.00 23.48 -19.36
N THR A 238 4.99 22.61 -19.20
CA THR A 238 6.42 22.92 -19.44
C THR A 238 6.93 22.44 -20.81
N ASP A 239 6.07 21.79 -21.59
CA ASP A 239 6.41 21.39 -22.95
C ASP A 239 6.70 22.63 -23.82
N ALA A 240 7.61 22.49 -24.78
CA ALA A 240 7.91 23.56 -25.73
C ALA A 240 6.67 23.95 -26.55
N SER A 241 5.80 23.00 -26.86
CA SER A 241 4.45 23.21 -27.40
C SER A 241 3.55 22.01 -27.13
N VAL A 242 2.27 22.24 -26.98
CA VAL A 242 1.25 21.26 -26.64
C VAL A 242 0.13 21.28 -27.69
N SER A 243 -0.47 20.15 -27.99
CA SER A 243 -1.61 20.08 -28.90
C SER A 243 -2.87 20.75 -28.28
N VAL A 244 -3.77 21.26 -29.13
CA VAL A 244 -5.07 21.79 -28.72
C VAL A 244 -5.84 20.77 -27.85
N THR A 245 -5.83 19.48 -28.25
CA THR A 245 -6.51 18.41 -27.51
C THR A 245 -5.95 18.23 -26.11
N ASP A 246 -4.63 18.27 -25.95
CA ASP A 246 -4.00 18.10 -24.63
C ASP A 246 -4.24 19.30 -23.72
N ILE A 247 -4.17 20.52 -24.27
CA ILE A 247 -4.53 21.74 -23.51
C ILE A 247 -5.99 21.67 -23.05
N ASN A 248 -6.92 21.29 -23.93
CA ASN A 248 -8.33 21.14 -23.57
C ASN A 248 -8.55 20.11 -22.46
N THR A 249 -7.82 18.99 -22.52
CA THR A 249 -7.87 17.96 -21.47
C THR A 249 -7.41 18.54 -20.12
N VAL A 250 -6.30 19.29 -20.11
CA VAL A 250 -5.77 19.93 -18.90
C VAL A 250 -6.69 21.05 -18.41
N ALA A 251 -7.26 21.87 -19.29
CA ALA A 251 -8.23 22.89 -18.92
C ALA A 251 -9.52 22.30 -18.30
N GLY A 252 -9.86 21.05 -18.64
CA GLY A 252 -10.96 20.33 -18.00
C GLY A 252 -10.64 19.76 -16.60
N VAL A 253 -9.37 19.75 -16.19
CA VAL A 253 -8.92 19.27 -14.87
C VAL A 253 -9.06 20.33 -13.79
N THR A 254 -8.75 21.58 -14.11
CA THR A 254 -8.72 22.69 -13.14
C THR A 254 -9.69 23.80 -13.49
N SER A 255 -10.20 24.48 -12.46
CA SER A 255 -10.87 25.78 -12.64
C SER A 255 -9.91 26.97 -12.52
N GLY A 256 -8.63 26.71 -12.21
CA GLY A 256 -7.58 27.72 -12.16
C GLY A 256 -7.00 28.02 -13.55
N GLU A 257 -6.08 28.98 -13.60
CA GLU A 257 -5.40 29.38 -14.84
C GLU A 257 -4.58 28.23 -15.43
N VAL A 258 -4.70 27.97 -16.73
CA VAL A 258 -3.79 27.10 -17.46
C VAL A 258 -2.77 27.96 -18.24
N THR A 259 -1.49 27.68 -18.03
CA THR A 259 -0.38 28.30 -18.78
C THR A 259 0.24 27.28 -19.71
N ALA A 260 0.29 27.55 -21.01
CA ALA A 260 0.85 26.67 -22.03
C ALA A 260 1.27 27.42 -23.30
N THR A 261 2.15 26.81 -24.10
CA THR A 261 2.37 27.18 -25.49
C THR A 261 1.68 26.16 -26.39
N VAL A 262 0.70 26.61 -27.18
CA VAL A 262 0.02 25.70 -28.12
C VAL A 262 0.88 25.52 -29.38
N THR A 263 0.86 24.32 -29.96
CA THR A 263 1.48 24.05 -31.25
C THR A 263 0.86 24.97 -32.31
N SER A 264 1.70 25.68 -33.05
CA SER A 264 1.27 26.63 -34.10
C SER A 264 0.38 25.96 -35.14
N ALA A 265 -0.77 26.56 -35.43
CA ALA A 265 -1.73 26.02 -36.38
C ALA A 265 -2.55 27.14 -37.04
N ALA A 266 -3.40 26.80 -37.99
CA ALA A 266 -4.38 27.70 -38.56
C ALA A 266 -5.38 28.19 -37.49
N ALA A 267 -5.93 29.39 -37.64
CA ALA A 267 -6.89 29.97 -36.69
C ALA A 267 -8.09 29.05 -36.46
N SER A 268 -8.59 28.37 -37.47
CA SER A 268 -9.67 27.41 -37.39
C SER A 268 -9.40 26.22 -36.47
N VAL A 269 -8.14 25.75 -36.44
CA VAL A 269 -7.71 24.67 -35.54
C VAL A 269 -7.57 25.18 -34.09
N LEU A 270 -6.96 26.35 -33.89
CA LEU A 270 -6.76 26.97 -32.59
C LEU A 270 -8.09 27.39 -31.95
N ASN A 271 -9.11 27.72 -32.74
CA ASN A 271 -10.46 28.00 -32.24
C ASN A 271 -11.14 26.82 -31.53
N ALA A 272 -10.63 25.59 -31.69
CA ALA A 272 -11.08 24.43 -30.94
C ALA A 272 -10.57 24.38 -29.49
N LEU A 273 -9.74 25.33 -29.04
CA LEU A 273 -9.38 25.48 -27.63
C LEU A 273 -10.65 25.73 -26.77
N THR A 274 -10.74 25.07 -25.63
CA THR A 274 -11.79 25.30 -24.64
C THR A 274 -11.35 26.22 -23.50
N THR A 275 -10.13 26.73 -23.55
CA THR A 275 -9.58 27.72 -22.62
C THR A 275 -10.32 29.05 -22.71
N THR A 276 -10.11 29.92 -21.75
CA THR A 276 -10.82 31.20 -21.60
C THR A 276 -9.83 32.37 -21.54
N SER A 277 -10.35 33.58 -21.48
CA SER A 277 -9.53 34.78 -21.31
C SER A 277 -8.84 34.91 -19.95
N THR A 278 -9.01 33.93 -19.06
CA THR A 278 -8.25 33.83 -17.79
C THR A 278 -7.00 32.97 -17.94
N ASP A 279 -6.91 32.18 -19.02
CA ASP A 279 -5.78 31.26 -19.27
C ASP A 279 -4.63 31.98 -19.99
N ALA A 280 -3.40 31.58 -19.69
CA ALA A 280 -2.18 32.14 -20.28
C ALA A 280 -1.65 31.27 -21.42
N ILE A 281 -2.40 31.19 -22.52
CA ILE A 281 -2.05 30.36 -23.67
C ILE A 281 -1.29 31.21 -24.71
N THR A 282 0.00 30.89 -24.92
CA THR A 282 0.80 31.47 -26.01
C THR A 282 0.43 30.79 -27.32
N MET A 283 -0.03 31.56 -28.29
CA MET A 283 -0.47 31.07 -29.61
C MET A 283 0.33 31.69 -30.74
N THR A 284 0.60 30.90 -31.76
CA THR A 284 1.11 31.37 -33.06
C THR A 284 0.17 30.89 -34.15
N VAL A 285 -0.50 31.85 -34.81
CA VAL A 285 -1.43 31.56 -35.89
C VAL A 285 -0.59 31.44 -37.21
N ASN A 286 -0.67 30.28 -37.84
CA ASN A 286 -0.02 30.06 -39.13
C ASN A 286 -0.80 30.76 -40.24
N ALA A 287 -0.05 31.21 -41.29
CA ALA A 287 -0.67 31.71 -42.48
C ALA A 287 -1.60 30.65 -43.10
N GLU A 288 -2.81 31.06 -43.44
CA GLU A 288 -3.75 30.21 -44.17
C GLU A 288 -3.26 29.93 -45.60
N ALA A 289 -3.72 28.84 -46.23
CA ALA A 289 -3.43 28.55 -47.61
C ALA A 289 -3.87 29.73 -48.50
N ALA A 290 -3.21 29.95 -49.61
CA ALA A 290 -3.40 31.13 -50.49
C ALA A 290 -4.85 31.38 -50.98
N SER A 291 -5.74 30.41 -50.79
CA SER A 291 -7.17 30.50 -51.11
C SER A 291 -8.10 30.73 -49.88
N ALA A 292 -7.53 30.73 -48.65
CA ALA A 292 -8.29 30.93 -47.42
C ALA A 292 -7.63 32.06 -46.65
N ALA A 293 -8.40 33.05 -46.26
CA ALA A 293 -7.95 34.15 -45.41
C ALA A 293 -8.33 33.88 -43.96
N THR A 294 -7.42 34.17 -43.03
CA THR A 294 -7.77 34.24 -41.61
C THR A 294 -8.84 35.29 -41.42
N LEU A 295 -10.02 34.90 -40.92
CA LEU A 295 -11.11 35.82 -40.71
C LEU A 295 -10.90 36.69 -39.46
N ALA A 296 -11.29 37.94 -39.47
CA ALA A 296 -11.25 38.79 -38.30
C ALA A 296 -12.08 38.19 -37.14
N ALA A 297 -13.17 37.48 -37.43
CA ALA A 297 -13.97 36.78 -36.46
C ALA A 297 -13.19 35.64 -35.74
N ASP A 298 -12.30 34.94 -36.44
CA ASP A 298 -11.46 33.89 -35.85
C ASP A 298 -10.44 34.50 -34.89
N LEU A 299 -9.81 35.63 -35.22
CA LEU A 299 -8.88 36.33 -34.34
C LEU A 299 -9.60 36.89 -33.09
N VAL A 300 -10.81 37.40 -33.23
CA VAL A 300 -11.63 37.82 -32.08
C VAL A 300 -11.98 36.65 -31.18
N SER A 301 -12.32 35.48 -31.77
CA SER A 301 -12.60 34.27 -31.03
C SER A 301 -11.35 33.78 -30.26
N LEU A 302 -10.18 33.77 -30.90
CA LEU A 302 -8.91 33.37 -30.27
C LEU A 302 -8.53 34.29 -29.10
N ASN A 303 -8.77 35.59 -29.21
CA ASN A 303 -8.54 36.55 -28.13
C ASN A 303 -9.39 36.23 -26.87
N GLY A 304 -10.53 35.58 -27.02
CA GLY A 304 -11.33 35.06 -25.91
C GLY A 304 -10.81 33.78 -25.27
N LYS A 305 -9.77 33.13 -25.83
CA LYS A 305 -9.21 31.88 -25.35
C LYS A 305 -7.93 32.05 -24.50
N THR A 306 -7.42 33.26 -24.40
CA THR A 306 -6.18 33.56 -23.70
C THR A 306 -6.14 35.00 -23.18
N ASN A 307 -5.35 35.23 -22.11
CA ASN A 307 -4.97 36.57 -21.66
C ASN A 307 -3.68 37.09 -22.33
N GLN A 308 -3.07 36.30 -23.21
CA GLN A 308 -1.83 36.66 -23.91
C GLN A 308 -2.14 37.36 -25.25
N VAL A 309 -1.16 38.12 -25.78
CA VAL A 309 -1.23 38.68 -27.11
C VAL A 309 -1.05 37.55 -28.14
N ILE A 310 -1.94 37.52 -29.13
CA ILE A 310 -1.93 36.56 -30.24
C ILE A 310 -1.00 37.03 -31.36
#